data_b775cc53dcc08cebad48fed5601ce498
#
_entry.id   b775cc53dcc08cebad48fed5601ce498
#
_cell.length_a   1.000
_cell.length_b   1.000
_cell.length_c   1.000
_cell.angle_alpha   90.00
_cell.angle_beta   90.00
_cell.angle_gamma   90.00
#
_symmetry.space_group_name_H-M   'P 1'
#
loop_
_entity.id
_entity.type
_entity.pdbx_description
1 polymer ?
#
loop_
_entity_poly.entity_id
_entity_poly.type
_entity_poly.pdbx_seq_one_letter_code
_entity_poly.pdbx_strand_id
1 'polypeptide(L)'
;MTASAPAGQRYTPLEMLARLVAFDTVSDKSNLALLDFVEDYLTGWGVSSVRFPNAAGDKAALFATVGPQDRGGIALSGHTDVVPVAGQAWRRDPL
;
A
#
# COMPACT_ATOMS: atom_id res chain seq x y z
N MET A 1 -1.30 12.14 -10.28
CA MET A 1 0.07 11.63 -10.37
C MET A 1 0.57 11.21 -9.01
N THR A 2 1.14 10.07 -8.94
CA THR A 2 1.71 9.58 -7.69
C THR A 2 3.11 10.14 -7.50
N ALA A 3 3.37 10.72 -6.35
CA ALA A 3 4.72 11.16 -6.03
C ALA A 3 5.56 9.94 -5.66
N SER A 4 6.62 9.69 -6.43
CA SER A 4 7.54 8.60 -6.14
C SER A 4 8.51 9.00 -5.06
N ALA A 5 8.82 8.07 -4.16
CA ALA A 5 9.86 8.28 -3.19
C ALA A 5 11.23 8.25 -3.90
N PRO A 6 12.17 9.13 -3.55
CA PRO A 6 13.54 9.01 -4.06
C PRO A 6 14.15 7.67 -3.68
N ALA A 7 15.06 7.17 -4.52
CA ALA A 7 15.74 5.91 -4.24
C ALA A 7 16.45 5.99 -2.88
N GLY A 8 16.22 5.01 -2.02
CA GLY A 8 16.81 4.96 -0.69
C GLY A 8 16.21 5.91 0.32
N GLN A 9 15.11 6.60 -0.03
CA GLN A 9 14.40 7.42 0.95
C GLN A 9 13.83 6.54 2.06
N ARG A 10 13.95 7.01 3.30
CA ARG A 10 13.49 6.26 4.45
C ARG A 10 12.43 7.04 5.20
N TYR A 11 11.26 6.41 5.36
CA TYR A 11 10.21 6.92 6.24
C TYR A 11 10.31 6.24 7.60
N THR A 12 10.07 7.01 8.66
CA THR A 12 9.82 6.37 9.96
C THR A 12 8.49 5.60 9.89
N PRO A 13 8.26 4.62 10.80
CA PRO A 13 6.98 3.92 10.81
C PRO A 13 5.78 4.88 10.90
N LEU A 14 5.87 5.94 11.67
CA LEU A 14 4.78 6.91 11.80
C LEU A 14 4.58 7.69 10.50
N GLU A 15 5.66 8.12 9.85
CA GLU A 15 5.58 8.80 8.56
C GLU A 15 4.98 7.90 7.49
N MET A 16 5.38 6.63 7.45
CA MET A 16 4.84 5.67 6.50
C MET A 16 3.35 5.46 6.75
N LEU A 17 2.94 5.29 8.01
CA LEU A 17 1.54 5.12 8.34
C LEU A 17 0.72 6.34 7.90
N ALA A 18 1.22 7.55 8.15
CA ALA A 18 0.53 8.76 7.72
C ALA A 18 0.35 8.83 6.20
N ARG A 19 1.35 8.38 5.44
CA ARG A 19 1.25 8.32 3.97
C ARG A 19 0.22 7.30 3.52
N LEU A 20 0.21 6.12 4.15
CA LEU A 20 -0.71 5.05 3.76
C LEU A 20 -2.17 5.39 4.07
N VAL A 21 -2.43 5.94 5.24
CA VAL A 21 -3.82 6.28 5.60
C VAL A 21 -4.36 7.50 4.85
N ALA A 22 -3.50 8.27 4.19
CA ALA A 22 -3.93 9.40 3.38
C ALA A 22 -4.59 8.94 2.07
N PHE A 23 -4.38 7.69 1.63
CA PHE A 23 -5.07 7.17 0.45
C PHE A 23 -6.49 6.76 0.81
N ASP A 24 -7.45 7.15 -0.03
CA ASP A 24 -8.84 6.72 0.13
C ASP A 24 -8.99 5.32 -0.48
N THR A 25 -8.91 4.31 0.36
CA THR A 25 -9.03 2.90 -0.04
C THR A 25 -10.28 2.25 0.53
N VAL A 26 -11.38 3.01 0.64
CA VAL A 26 -12.68 2.45 0.97
C VAL A 26 -12.95 1.26 0.05
N SER A 27 -13.54 0.20 0.58
CA SER A 27 -13.58 -1.12 -0.07
C SER A 27 -14.25 -1.14 -1.45
N ASP A 28 -15.05 -0.13 -1.81
CA ASP A 28 -15.65 -0.01 -3.13
C ASP A 28 -14.80 0.81 -4.11
N LYS A 29 -13.63 1.28 -3.71
CA LYS A 29 -12.73 2.08 -4.54
C LYS A 29 -11.46 1.32 -4.89
N SER A 30 -10.78 1.79 -5.93
CA SER A 30 -9.49 1.25 -6.34
C SER A 30 -8.42 1.46 -5.27
N ASN A 31 -7.51 0.51 -5.14
CA ASN A 31 -6.33 0.63 -4.27
C ASN A 31 -5.04 0.82 -5.07
N LEU A 32 -5.13 1.02 -6.39
CA LEU A 32 -3.94 1.02 -7.25
C LEU A 32 -2.99 2.18 -6.94
N ALA A 33 -3.52 3.36 -6.61
CA ALA A 33 -2.67 4.51 -6.27
C ALA A 33 -1.82 4.22 -5.03
N LEU A 34 -2.40 3.57 -4.02
CA LEU A 34 -1.66 3.15 -2.83
C LEU A 34 -0.58 2.15 -3.19
N LEU A 35 -0.90 1.18 -4.05
CA LEU A 35 0.08 0.18 -4.48
C LEU A 35 1.21 0.81 -5.29
N ASP A 36 0.92 1.79 -6.13
CA ASP A 36 1.96 2.52 -6.87
C ASP A 36 2.96 3.15 -5.89
N PHE A 37 2.46 3.79 -4.85
CA PHE A 37 3.31 4.40 -3.82
C PHE A 37 4.17 3.33 -3.12
N VAL A 38 3.58 2.21 -2.73
CA VAL A 38 4.30 1.14 -2.03
C VAL A 38 5.36 0.52 -2.94
N GLU A 39 5.02 0.25 -4.20
CA GLU A 39 5.97 -0.30 -5.16
C GLU A 39 7.16 0.62 -5.39
N ASP A 40 6.89 1.92 -5.55
CA ASP A 40 7.95 2.90 -5.75
C ASP A 40 8.90 2.94 -4.55
N TYR A 41 8.34 2.89 -3.36
CA TYR A 41 9.14 2.88 -2.14
C TYR A 41 10.02 1.63 -2.07
N LEU A 42 9.44 0.46 -2.32
CA LEU A 42 10.18 -0.81 -2.30
C LEU A 42 11.25 -0.84 -3.38
N THR A 43 10.93 -0.38 -4.59
CA THR A 43 11.89 -0.33 -5.69
C THR A 43 13.06 0.57 -5.35
N GLY A 44 12.82 1.69 -4.67
CA GLY A 44 13.88 2.59 -4.22
C GLY A 44 14.89 1.92 -3.28
N TRP A 45 14.49 0.84 -2.63
CA TRP A 45 15.34 0.04 -1.75
C TRP A 45 15.81 -1.26 -2.40
N GLY A 46 15.59 -1.44 -3.72
CA GLY A 46 16.01 -2.63 -4.44
C GLY A 46 15.13 -3.85 -4.18
N VAL A 47 13.91 -3.66 -3.70
CA VAL A 47 12.98 -4.75 -3.43
C VAL A 47 11.97 -4.84 -4.55
N SER A 48 11.93 -6.00 -5.23
CA SER A 48 10.95 -6.28 -6.29
C SER A 48 9.63 -6.73 -5.68
N SER A 49 8.54 -6.43 -6.36
CA SER A 49 7.21 -6.84 -5.93
C SER A 49 6.40 -7.38 -7.10
N VAL A 50 5.35 -8.13 -6.78
CA VAL A 50 4.46 -8.73 -7.78
C VAL A 50 3.03 -8.35 -7.43
N ARG A 51 2.26 -7.94 -8.44
CA ARG A 51 0.83 -7.63 -8.27
C ARG A 51 -0.03 -8.80 -8.68
N PHE A 52 -1.09 -9.00 -7.95
CA PHE A 52 -2.14 -9.97 -8.27
C PHE A 52 -3.45 -9.20 -8.44
N PRO A 53 -3.77 -8.74 -9.65
CA PRO A 53 -4.96 -7.94 -9.89
C PRO A 53 -6.23 -8.78 -9.81
N ASN A 54 -7.34 -8.13 -9.45
CA ASN A 54 -8.65 -8.76 -9.52
C ASN A 54 -9.15 -8.80 -10.97
N ALA A 55 -10.30 -9.45 -11.19
CA ALA A 55 -10.84 -9.61 -12.54
C ALA A 55 -11.18 -8.27 -13.21
N ALA A 56 -11.64 -7.29 -12.45
CA ALA A 56 -12.00 -5.97 -12.98
C ALA A 56 -10.77 -5.08 -13.25
N GLY A 57 -9.62 -5.40 -12.66
CA GLY A 57 -8.39 -4.63 -12.85
C GLY A 57 -8.34 -3.32 -12.08
N ASP A 58 -9.30 -3.05 -11.19
CA ASP A 58 -9.34 -1.82 -10.39
C ASP A 58 -8.70 -1.99 -9.00
N LYS A 59 -8.38 -3.22 -8.63
CA LYS A 59 -7.72 -3.54 -7.38
C LYS A 59 -6.68 -4.62 -7.60
N ALA A 60 -5.69 -4.66 -6.71
CA ALA A 60 -4.69 -5.71 -6.74
C ALA A 60 -4.19 -5.99 -5.33
N ALA A 61 -3.65 -7.18 -5.13
CA ALA A 61 -2.83 -7.50 -3.99
C ALA A 61 -1.37 -7.32 -4.38
N LEU A 62 -0.52 -7.07 -3.41
CA LEU A 62 0.91 -6.89 -3.62
C LEU A 62 1.67 -7.89 -2.78
N PHE A 63 2.67 -8.53 -3.39
CA PHE A 63 3.54 -9.47 -2.70
C PHE A 63 4.99 -9.08 -2.95
N ALA A 64 5.77 -9.01 -1.89
CA ALA A 64 7.19 -8.70 -1.99
C ALA A 64 7.97 -9.57 -1.02
N THR A 65 9.20 -9.89 -1.38
CA THR A 65 10.10 -10.65 -0.53
C THR A 65 11.34 -9.81 -0.23
N VAL A 66 11.67 -9.70 1.03
CA VAL A 66 12.89 -9.05 1.49
C VAL A 66 13.87 -10.15 1.89
N GLY A 67 15.04 -10.15 1.26
CA GLY A 67 16.06 -11.16 1.49
C GLY A 67 15.99 -12.32 0.49
N PRO A 68 16.62 -13.46 0.82
CA PRO A 68 16.65 -14.62 -0.08
C PRO A 68 15.26 -15.18 -0.36
N GLN A 69 15.01 -15.57 -1.62
CA GLN A 69 13.73 -16.14 -2.03
C GLN A 69 13.77 -17.66 -2.13
N ASP A 70 14.93 -18.26 -1.88
CA ASP A 70 15.16 -19.69 -2.02
C ASP A 70 15.03 -20.47 -0.71
N ARG A 71 14.55 -19.83 0.33
CA ARG A 71 14.39 -20.46 1.63
C ARG A 71 13.13 -19.95 2.33
N GLY A 72 12.68 -20.71 3.32
CA GLY A 72 11.51 -20.33 4.10
C GLY A 72 11.77 -19.10 4.97
N GLY A 73 10.71 -18.47 5.40
CA GLY A 73 10.77 -17.27 6.21
C GLY A 73 9.42 -16.99 6.87
N ILE A 74 9.21 -15.75 7.25
CA ILE A 74 7.98 -15.30 7.90
C ILE A 74 7.22 -14.43 6.90
N ALA A 75 5.92 -14.70 6.75
CA ALA A 75 5.04 -13.86 5.95
C ALA A 75 4.29 -12.90 6.87
N LEU A 76 4.33 -11.61 6.52
CA LEU A 76 3.51 -10.58 7.15
C LEU A 76 2.39 -10.25 6.21
N SER A 77 1.15 -10.31 6.69
CA SER A 77 -0.04 -10.08 5.88
C SER A 77 -0.87 -8.96 6.47
N GLY A 78 -1.34 -8.07 5.62
CA GLY A 78 -2.21 -6.98 6.02
C GLY A 78 -3.09 -6.58 4.85
N HIS A 79 -4.13 -5.80 5.13
CA HIS A 79 -5.00 -5.29 4.09
C HIS A 79 -5.01 -3.78 4.09
N THR A 80 -5.36 -3.20 2.94
CA THR A 80 -5.35 -1.75 2.74
C THR A 80 -6.74 -1.15 2.62
N ASP A 81 -7.77 -1.97 2.42
CA ASP A 81 -9.11 -1.47 2.30
C ASP A 81 -9.69 -1.10 3.67
N VAL A 82 -10.59 -0.14 3.65
CA VAL A 82 -11.29 0.32 4.85
C VAL A 82 -12.78 0.30 4.58
N VAL A 83 -13.58 0.23 5.66
CA VAL A 83 -15.03 0.25 5.55
C VAL A 83 -15.50 1.63 5.07
N PRO A 84 -16.69 1.71 4.43
CA PRO A 84 -17.25 2.99 4.02
C PRO A 84 -17.45 3.91 5.21
N VAL A 85 -17.17 5.20 5.01
CA VAL A 85 -17.26 6.21 6.06
C VAL A 85 -18.43 7.17 5.84
N ALA A 86 -19.06 7.14 4.68
CA ALA A 86 -20.17 8.00 4.34
C ALA A 86 -21.38 7.73 5.24
N GLY A 87 -22.14 8.78 5.54
CA GLY A 87 -23.35 8.66 6.35
C GLY A 87 -23.11 8.56 7.84
N GLN A 88 -21.88 8.74 8.30
CA GLN A 88 -21.52 8.72 9.71
C GLN A 88 -21.13 10.12 10.18
N ALA A 89 -21.42 10.41 11.44
CA ALA A 89 -21.04 11.69 12.03
C ALA A 89 -19.62 11.59 12.59
N TRP A 90 -18.66 12.16 11.85
CA TRP A 90 -17.27 12.17 12.26
C TRP A 90 -16.89 13.49 12.87
N ARG A 91 -16.11 13.46 13.94
CA ARG A 91 -15.56 14.68 14.54
C ARG A 91 -14.42 15.25 13.72
N ARG A 92 -13.70 14.38 13.01
CA ARG A 92 -12.60 14.74 12.12
C ARG A 92 -12.79 13.98 10.82
N ASP A 93 -12.13 14.43 9.77
CA ASP A 93 -12.11 13.71 8.51
C ASP A 93 -11.54 12.32 8.76
N PRO A 94 -12.30 11.23 8.46
CA PRO A 94 -11.81 9.86 8.67
C PRO A 94 -10.79 9.39 7.63
N LEU A 95 -10.57 10.16 6.55
CA LEU A 95 -9.65 9.79 5.48
C LEU A 95 -8.49 10.78 5.32
#